data_d99bbc324c58d05f7fb4d6066a0030a5
#
_entry.id   d99bbc324c58d05f7fb4d6066a0030a5
#
_cell.length_a   1.000
_cell.length_b   1.000
_cell.length_c   1.000
_cell.angle_alpha   90.00
_cell.angle_beta   90.00
_cell.angle_gamma   90.00
#
_symmetry.space_group_name_H-M   'P 1'
#
loop_
_entity.id
_entity.type
_entity.pdbx_description
1 polymer ?
#
loop_
_entity_poly.entity_id
_entity_poly.type
_entity_poly.pdbx_seq_one_letter_code
_entity_poly.pdbx_strand_id
1 'polypeptide(L)'
;MWLPAPLEALSRRVLPDPGRRAVALKAVSFALVGVVNASVDFGVFSFFYFYLAFPIILANLISWLVAVTGSYVMNSMTTFAAESGGKLRFKSYATFLLAQVAGLVANTTTVYLVPIVIGKILGIDSASTRLVLIGKLLAIGSSFLVNFSLSHFVIFRHRGESTPH
;
A
#
# COMPACT_ATOMS: atom_id res chain seq x y z
N MET A 1 14.04 -8.55 14.31
CA MET A 1 14.24 -7.81 13.05
C MET A 1 15.73 -7.65 12.85
N TRP A 2 16.29 -8.22 11.76
CA TRP A 2 17.74 -8.22 11.52
C TRP A 2 18.11 -6.97 10.73
N LEU A 3 18.76 -6.01 11.39
CA LEU A 3 19.33 -4.84 10.73
C LEU A 3 20.83 -5.06 10.55
N PRO A 4 21.43 -4.63 9.42
CA PRO A 4 22.87 -4.56 9.30
C PRO A 4 23.47 -3.71 10.41
N ALA A 5 24.60 -4.15 10.98
CA ALA A 5 25.25 -3.52 12.12
C ALA A 5 25.41 -1.97 12.05
N PRO A 6 25.75 -1.36 10.88
CA PRO A 6 25.84 0.09 10.78
C PRO A 6 24.49 0.79 10.93
N LEU A 7 23.38 0.19 10.43
CA LEU A 7 22.04 0.77 10.56
C LEU A 7 21.51 0.61 11.99
N GLU A 8 21.89 -0.45 12.68
CA GLU A 8 21.55 -0.64 14.09
C GLU A 8 22.27 0.40 14.97
N ALA A 9 23.56 0.63 14.74
CA ALA A 9 24.34 1.66 15.45
C ALA A 9 23.79 3.07 15.21
N LEU A 10 23.41 3.40 13.96
CA LEU A 10 22.79 4.68 13.61
C LEU A 10 21.43 4.85 14.31
N SER A 11 20.60 3.81 14.29
CA SER A 11 19.28 3.84 14.95
C SER A 11 19.35 4.04 16.46
N ARG A 12 20.37 3.47 17.11
CA ARG A 12 20.64 3.68 18.55
C ARG A 12 21.06 5.11 18.86
N ARG A 13 21.78 5.75 17.93
CA ARG A 13 22.28 7.12 18.08
C ARG A 13 21.19 8.17 17.90
N VAL A 14 20.26 7.93 16.95
CA VAL A 14 19.16 8.85 16.60
C VAL A 14 17.95 8.69 17.53
N LEU A 15 17.68 7.46 17.96
CA LEU A 15 16.55 7.10 18.83
C LEU A 15 17.04 6.29 20.02
N PRO A 16 17.49 6.96 21.10
CA PRO A 16 18.03 6.30 22.29
C PRO A 16 16.97 5.48 23.06
N ASP A 17 15.67 5.88 22.97
CA ASP A 17 14.57 5.14 23.59
C ASP A 17 14.29 3.84 22.81
N PRO A 18 14.41 2.65 23.46
CA PRO A 18 14.16 1.35 22.81
C PRO A 18 12.74 1.21 22.25
N GLY A 19 11.73 1.77 22.94
CA GLY A 19 10.34 1.71 22.49
C GLY A 19 10.11 2.51 21.21
N ARG A 20 10.55 3.77 21.17
CA ARG A 20 10.45 4.62 19.97
C ARG A 20 11.24 4.06 18.80
N ARG A 21 12.41 3.48 19.07
CA ARG A 21 13.22 2.83 18.04
C ARG A 21 12.51 1.61 17.44
N ALA A 22 11.89 0.76 18.25
CA ALA A 22 11.14 -0.39 17.74
C ALA A 22 9.97 0.03 16.84
N VAL A 23 9.23 1.08 17.23
CA VAL A 23 8.14 1.64 16.41
C VAL A 23 8.68 2.23 15.10
N ALA A 24 9.76 3.00 15.15
CA ALA A 24 10.36 3.59 13.95
C ALA A 24 10.86 2.51 12.97
N LEU A 25 11.49 1.45 13.46
CA LEU A 25 11.93 0.33 12.64
C LEU A 25 10.77 -0.42 11.98
N LYS A 26 9.68 -0.63 12.71
CA LYS A 26 8.45 -1.19 12.13
C LYS A 26 7.87 -0.28 11.05
N ALA A 27 7.84 1.03 11.28
CA ALA A 27 7.36 2.00 10.29
C ALA A 27 8.20 2.00 9.02
N VAL A 28 9.53 1.97 9.14
CA VAL A 28 10.45 1.88 7.99
C VAL A 28 10.26 0.57 7.24
N SER A 29 10.18 -0.56 7.95
CA SER A 29 9.91 -1.86 7.33
C SER A 29 8.59 -1.87 6.57
N PHE A 30 7.54 -1.34 7.17
CA PHE A 30 6.22 -1.21 6.54
C PHE A 30 6.27 -0.32 5.29
N ALA A 31 6.99 0.80 5.35
CA ALA A 31 7.18 1.69 4.20
C ALA A 31 7.93 1.01 3.05
N LEU A 32 8.99 0.25 3.35
CA LEU A 32 9.73 -0.52 2.34
C LEU A 32 8.84 -1.59 1.68
N VAL A 33 8.06 -2.32 2.48
CA VAL A 33 7.06 -3.25 1.95
C VAL A 33 6.06 -2.50 1.06
N GLY A 34 5.64 -1.29 1.46
CA GLY A 34 4.76 -0.44 0.65
C GLY A 34 5.34 -0.08 -0.71
N VAL A 35 6.64 0.28 -0.77
CA VAL A 35 7.33 0.59 -2.03
C VAL A 35 7.41 -0.65 -2.94
N VAL A 36 7.80 -1.80 -2.39
CA VAL A 36 7.83 -3.07 -3.13
C VAL A 36 6.44 -3.41 -3.65
N ASN A 37 5.43 -3.27 -2.80
CA ASN A 37 4.04 -3.53 -3.14
C ASN A 37 3.54 -2.64 -4.29
N ALA A 38 3.84 -1.33 -4.23
CA ALA A 38 3.49 -0.39 -5.31
C ALA A 38 4.19 -0.74 -6.63
N SER A 39 5.45 -1.20 -6.56
CA SER A 39 6.19 -1.64 -7.75
C SER A 39 5.58 -2.90 -8.35
N VAL A 40 5.17 -3.87 -7.52
CA VAL A 40 4.47 -5.07 -7.96
C VAL A 40 3.12 -4.73 -8.59
N ASP A 41 2.32 -3.89 -7.95
CA ASP A 41 1.03 -3.43 -8.47
C ASP A 41 1.19 -2.76 -9.85
N PHE A 42 2.14 -1.84 -9.96
CA PHE A 42 2.42 -1.15 -11.22
C PHE A 42 2.88 -2.11 -12.32
N GLY A 43 3.79 -3.02 -12.02
CA GLY A 43 4.33 -4.00 -12.97
C GLY A 43 3.25 -4.98 -13.46
N VAL A 44 2.47 -5.55 -12.54
CA VAL A 44 1.37 -6.48 -12.86
C VAL A 44 0.28 -5.76 -13.66
N PHE A 45 -0.12 -4.54 -13.26
CA PHE A 45 -1.07 -3.74 -14.02
C PHE A 45 -0.58 -3.52 -15.46
N SER A 46 0.67 -3.07 -15.62
CA SER A 46 1.26 -2.79 -16.94
C SER A 46 1.27 -4.03 -17.81
N PHE A 47 1.61 -5.20 -17.26
CA PHE A 47 1.60 -6.46 -17.98
C PHE A 47 0.19 -6.84 -18.46
N PHE A 48 -0.82 -6.81 -17.59
CA PHE A 48 -2.19 -7.17 -17.98
C PHE A 48 -2.81 -6.15 -18.93
N TYR A 49 -2.59 -4.87 -18.70
CA TYR A 49 -3.19 -3.82 -19.54
C TYR A 49 -2.53 -3.69 -20.92
N PHE A 50 -1.18 -3.57 -20.96
CA PHE A 50 -0.47 -3.30 -22.21
C PHE A 50 -0.11 -4.55 -23.00
N TYR A 51 0.16 -5.67 -22.35
CA TYR A 51 0.63 -6.88 -23.01
C TYR A 51 -0.52 -7.87 -23.29
N LEU A 52 -1.45 -8.01 -22.35
CA LEU A 52 -2.61 -8.90 -22.50
C LEU A 52 -3.88 -8.19 -22.96
N ALA A 53 -3.84 -6.86 -23.15
CA ALA A 53 -4.97 -6.02 -23.58
C ALA A 53 -6.24 -6.18 -22.72
N PHE A 54 -6.09 -6.41 -21.42
CA PHE A 54 -7.21 -6.51 -20.49
C PHE A 54 -7.88 -5.14 -20.31
N PRO A 55 -9.21 -5.10 -20.08
CA PRO A 55 -9.87 -3.86 -19.65
C PRO A 55 -9.19 -3.25 -18.43
N ILE A 56 -9.06 -1.92 -18.40
CA ILE A 56 -8.30 -1.19 -17.37
C ILE A 56 -8.73 -1.53 -15.94
N ILE A 57 -10.04 -1.69 -15.70
CA ILE A 57 -10.57 -2.06 -14.39
C ILE A 57 -10.13 -3.46 -13.99
N LEU A 58 -10.20 -4.42 -14.93
CA LEU A 58 -9.81 -5.81 -14.66
C LEU A 58 -8.31 -5.93 -14.42
N ALA A 59 -7.48 -5.27 -15.25
CA ALA A 59 -6.03 -5.20 -15.05
C ALA A 59 -5.68 -4.62 -13.68
N ASN A 60 -6.40 -3.56 -13.25
CA ASN A 60 -6.20 -2.93 -11.95
C ASN A 60 -6.65 -3.81 -10.78
N LEU A 61 -7.76 -4.52 -10.89
CA LEU A 61 -8.22 -5.45 -9.85
C LEU A 61 -7.24 -6.61 -9.65
N ILE A 62 -6.74 -7.18 -10.76
CA ILE A 62 -5.75 -8.27 -10.70
C ILE A 62 -4.46 -7.78 -10.07
N SER A 63 -3.93 -6.64 -10.51
CA SER A 63 -2.69 -6.07 -9.97
C SER A 63 -2.81 -5.75 -8.49
N TRP A 64 -3.92 -5.14 -8.08
CA TRP A 64 -4.20 -4.88 -6.67
C TRP A 64 -4.26 -6.17 -5.83
N LEU A 65 -4.95 -7.22 -6.32
CA LEU A 65 -5.07 -8.48 -5.59
C LEU A 65 -3.70 -9.17 -5.41
N VAL A 66 -2.87 -9.16 -6.44
CA VAL A 66 -1.50 -9.70 -6.36
C VAL A 66 -0.66 -8.88 -5.37
N ALA A 67 -0.71 -7.57 -5.47
CA ALA A 67 0.04 -6.66 -4.62
C ALA A 67 -0.38 -6.76 -3.16
N VAL A 68 -1.69 -6.72 -2.84
CA VAL A 68 -2.18 -6.80 -1.46
C VAL A 68 -1.89 -8.16 -0.82
N THR A 69 -1.95 -9.24 -1.60
CA THR A 69 -1.57 -10.58 -1.13
C THR A 69 -0.08 -10.64 -0.78
N GLY A 70 0.78 -10.14 -1.67
CA GLY A 70 2.22 -10.00 -1.42
C GLY A 70 2.52 -9.16 -0.19
N SER A 71 1.82 -8.02 -0.04
CA SER A 71 1.94 -7.14 1.13
C SER A 71 1.56 -7.85 2.44
N TYR A 72 0.47 -8.62 2.43
CA TYR A 72 0.08 -9.41 3.61
C TYR A 72 1.15 -10.44 3.98
N VAL A 73 1.66 -11.19 3.00
CA VAL A 73 2.70 -12.19 3.22
C VAL A 73 3.97 -11.54 3.78
N MET A 74 4.46 -10.49 3.12
CA MET A 74 5.68 -9.80 3.54
C MET A 74 5.52 -9.19 4.93
N ASN A 75 4.42 -8.49 5.21
CA ASN A 75 4.19 -7.89 6.52
C ASN A 75 4.06 -8.95 7.62
N SER A 76 3.37 -10.06 7.38
CA SER A 76 3.25 -11.15 8.35
C SER A 76 4.57 -11.83 8.67
N MET A 77 5.47 -11.92 7.68
CA MET A 77 6.78 -12.59 7.84
C MET A 77 7.89 -11.65 8.31
N THR A 78 7.75 -10.34 8.14
CA THR A 78 8.79 -9.36 8.47
C THR A 78 8.34 -8.39 9.55
N THR A 79 7.45 -7.46 9.21
CA THR A 79 7.06 -6.34 10.07
C THR A 79 6.34 -6.80 11.35
N PHE A 80 5.47 -7.78 11.22
CA PHE A 80 4.63 -8.31 12.31
C PHE A 80 4.93 -9.78 12.62
N ALA A 81 6.15 -10.26 12.31
CA ALA A 81 6.54 -11.64 12.54
C ALA A 81 6.44 -12.05 14.03
N ALA A 82 6.74 -11.13 14.95
CA ALA A 82 6.64 -11.36 16.38
C ALA A 82 5.19 -11.55 16.84
N GLU A 83 4.24 -10.78 16.29
CA GLU A 83 2.83 -10.82 16.65
C GLU A 83 2.08 -11.96 15.92
N SER A 84 2.44 -12.24 14.68
CA SER A 84 1.81 -13.30 13.86
C SER A 84 2.42 -14.68 14.11
N GLY A 85 3.60 -14.74 14.75
CA GLY A 85 4.44 -15.94 14.83
C GLY A 85 4.95 -16.40 13.46
N GLY A 86 5.02 -15.49 12.48
CA GLY A 86 5.39 -15.79 11.08
C GLY A 86 4.37 -16.67 10.33
N LYS A 87 3.17 -16.89 10.91
CA LYS A 87 2.15 -17.77 10.35
C LYS A 87 1.14 -16.99 9.52
N LEU A 88 0.87 -17.50 8.32
CA LEU A 88 -0.20 -17.00 7.46
C LEU A 88 -1.53 -17.60 7.89
N ARG A 89 -2.51 -16.77 8.24
CA ARG A 89 -3.86 -17.19 8.66
C ARG A 89 -4.89 -16.59 7.70
N PHE A 90 -5.78 -17.42 7.19
CA PHE A 90 -6.82 -16.96 6.27
C PHE A 90 -7.72 -15.88 6.88
N LYS A 91 -8.11 -16.01 8.16
CA LYS A 91 -8.90 -14.99 8.87
C LYS A 91 -8.20 -13.63 8.93
N SER A 92 -6.90 -13.62 9.25
CA SER A 92 -6.09 -12.39 9.28
C SER A 92 -5.93 -11.80 7.88
N TYR A 93 -5.76 -12.63 6.85
CA TYR A 93 -5.72 -12.20 5.46
C TYR A 93 -7.04 -11.55 5.02
N ALA A 94 -8.18 -12.20 5.32
CA ALA A 94 -9.50 -11.64 4.99
C ALA A 94 -9.74 -10.28 5.66
N THR A 95 -9.37 -10.14 6.95
CA THR A 95 -9.47 -8.86 7.67
C THR A 95 -8.55 -7.80 7.05
N PHE A 96 -7.32 -8.16 6.69
CA PHE A 96 -6.38 -7.29 6.01
C PHE A 96 -6.94 -6.83 4.65
N LEU A 97 -7.48 -7.75 3.86
CA LEU A 97 -8.09 -7.47 2.56
C LEU A 97 -9.27 -6.50 2.68
N LEU A 98 -10.16 -6.72 3.66
CA LEU A 98 -11.29 -5.82 3.92
C LEU A 98 -10.83 -4.41 4.28
N ALA A 99 -9.78 -4.28 5.08
CA ALA A 99 -9.23 -2.97 5.42
C ALA A 99 -8.68 -2.21 4.19
N GLN A 100 -8.29 -2.92 3.13
CA GLN A 100 -7.75 -2.34 1.90
C GLN A 100 -8.83 -1.96 0.86
N VAL A 101 -10.09 -2.34 1.07
CA VAL A 101 -11.17 -2.11 0.09
C VAL A 101 -11.38 -0.61 -0.20
N ALA A 102 -11.31 0.26 0.80
CA ALA A 102 -11.45 1.69 0.59
C ALA A 102 -10.34 2.25 -0.32
N GLY A 103 -9.10 1.81 -0.11
CA GLY A 103 -7.98 2.13 -0.99
C GLY A 103 -8.16 1.59 -2.40
N LEU A 104 -8.72 0.38 -2.55
CA LEU A 104 -9.05 -0.19 -3.86
C LEU A 104 -10.06 0.67 -4.61
N VAL A 105 -11.13 1.11 -3.96
CA VAL A 105 -12.14 1.97 -4.59
C VAL A 105 -11.50 3.28 -5.08
N ALA A 106 -10.71 3.93 -4.24
CA ALA A 106 -9.98 5.16 -4.63
C ALA A 106 -9.02 4.90 -5.79
N ASN A 107 -8.24 3.81 -5.73
CA ASN A 107 -7.29 3.41 -6.77
C ASN A 107 -8.00 3.15 -8.10
N THR A 108 -9.04 2.32 -8.11
CA THR A 108 -9.77 1.95 -9.33
C THR A 108 -10.46 3.17 -9.95
N THR A 109 -11.09 4.01 -9.14
CA THR A 109 -11.71 5.26 -9.61
C THR A 109 -10.68 6.18 -10.26
N THR A 110 -9.51 6.35 -9.63
CA THR A 110 -8.46 7.24 -10.13
C THR A 110 -7.85 6.70 -11.42
N VAL A 111 -7.50 5.41 -11.50
CA VAL A 111 -6.89 4.83 -12.71
C VAL A 111 -7.84 4.87 -13.92
N TYR A 112 -9.14 4.82 -13.67
CA TYR A 112 -10.16 4.89 -14.71
C TYR A 112 -10.46 6.33 -15.14
N LEU A 113 -10.71 7.24 -14.19
CA LEU A 113 -11.17 8.61 -14.48
C LEU A 113 -10.04 9.54 -14.93
N VAL A 114 -8.84 9.44 -14.39
CA VAL A 114 -7.74 10.38 -14.68
C VAL A 114 -7.38 10.40 -16.16
N PRO A 115 -7.18 9.27 -16.86
CA PRO A 115 -6.90 9.29 -18.30
C PRO A 115 -8.03 9.92 -19.11
N ILE A 116 -9.29 9.68 -18.75
CA ILE A 116 -10.47 10.22 -19.42
C ILE A 116 -10.52 11.75 -19.28
N VAL A 117 -10.39 12.25 -18.02
CA VAL A 117 -10.48 13.68 -17.74
C VAL A 117 -9.32 14.44 -18.38
N ILE A 118 -8.08 13.98 -18.18
CA ILE A 118 -6.90 14.64 -18.74
C ILE A 118 -6.93 14.55 -20.28
N GLY A 119 -7.29 13.39 -20.83
CA GLY A 119 -7.41 13.20 -22.27
C GLY A 119 -8.39 14.18 -22.89
N LYS A 120 -9.57 14.37 -22.26
CA LYS A 120 -10.58 15.32 -22.70
C LYS A 120 -10.09 16.77 -22.65
N ILE A 121 -9.36 17.15 -21.59
CA ILE A 121 -8.84 18.52 -21.41
C ILE A 121 -7.75 18.82 -22.44
N LEU A 122 -6.85 17.86 -22.70
CA LEU A 122 -5.69 18.05 -23.59
C LEU A 122 -5.96 17.68 -25.04
N GLY A 123 -7.14 17.14 -25.39
CA GLY A 123 -7.46 16.66 -26.75
C GLY A 123 -6.64 15.43 -27.13
N ILE A 124 -6.23 14.61 -26.16
CA ILE A 124 -5.41 13.40 -26.35
C ILE A 124 -6.28 12.17 -26.11
N ASP A 125 -6.02 11.10 -26.87
CA ASP A 125 -6.69 9.82 -26.64
C ASP A 125 -6.47 9.33 -25.19
N SER A 126 -7.56 9.10 -24.47
CA SER A 126 -7.54 8.59 -23.08
C SER A 126 -6.87 7.21 -22.95
N ALA A 127 -6.85 6.41 -24.02
CA ALA A 127 -6.16 5.12 -24.08
C ALA A 127 -4.65 5.26 -24.35
N SER A 128 -4.13 6.49 -24.52
CA SER A 128 -2.70 6.67 -24.72
C SER A 128 -1.90 6.12 -23.55
N THR A 129 -0.83 5.38 -23.84
CA THR A 129 0.04 4.75 -22.85
C THR A 129 0.49 5.73 -21.76
N ARG A 130 0.84 6.96 -22.15
CA ARG A 130 1.30 7.99 -21.20
C ARG A 130 0.23 8.36 -20.17
N LEU A 131 -1.01 8.60 -20.63
CA LEU A 131 -2.12 8.98 -19.74
C LEU A 131 -2.51 7.83 -18.80
N VAL A 132 -2.53 6.60 -19.31
CA VAL A 132 -2.83 5.42 -18.48
C VAL A 132 -1.76 5.21 -17.42
N LEU A 133 -0.47 5.34 -17.74
CA LEU A 133 0.61 5.24 -16.76
C LEU A 133 0.55 6.35 -15.72
N ILE A 134 0.27 7.60 -16.10
CA ILE A 134 0.06 8.72 -15.18
C ILE A 134 -1.15 8.41 -14.27
N GLY A 135 -2.25 7.96 -14.85
CA GLY A 135 -3.45 7.55 -14.11
C GLY A 135 -3.14 6.47 -13.08
N LYS A 136 -2.33 5.46 -13.45
CA LYS A 136 -1.92 4.39 -12.53
C LYS A 136 -1.03 4.89 -11.40
N LEU A 137 -0.07 5.77 -11.66
CA LEU A 137 0.78 6.35 -10.62
C LEU A 137 -0.04 7.19 -9.62
N LEU A 138 -0.96 8.03 -10.14
CA LEU A 138 -1.87 8.82 -9.30
C LEU A 138 -2.84 7.92 -8.50
N ALA A 139 -3.27 6.80 -9.08
CA ALA A 139 -4.11 5.82 -8.39
C ALA A 139 -3.41 5.16 -7.20
N ILE A 140 -2.13 4.82 -7.33
CA ILE A 140 -1.31 4.32 -6.20
C ILE A 140 -1.23 5.37 -5.09
N GLY A 141 -0.98 6.64 -5.44
CA GLY A 141 -0.95 7.75 -4.49
C GLY A 141 -2.29 7.98 -3.80
N SER A 142 -3.41 7.94 -4.53
CA SER A 142 -4.76 8.12 -3.97
C SER A 142 -5.12 7.00 -2.98
N SER A 143 -4.81 5.76 -3.30
CA SER A 143 -4.99 4.62 -2.41
C SER A 143 -4.19 4.77 -1.11
N PHE A 144 -2.93 5.21 -1.22
CA PHE A 144 -2.09 5.47 -0.05
C PHE A 144 -2.69 6.55 0.85
N LEU A 145 -3.14 7.67 0.28
CA LEU A 145 -3.75 8.77 1.03
C LEU A 145 -5.02 8.35 1.76
N VAL A 146 -5.91 7.59 1.08
CA VAL A 146 -7.14 7.08 1.69
C VAL A 146 -6.84 6.12 2.82
N ASN A 147 -5.95 5.13 2.60
CA ASN A 147 -5.58 4.15 3.61
C ASN A 147 -4.88 4.80 4.81
N PHE A 148 -4.00 5.78 4.56
CA PHE A 148 -3.35 6.54 5.62
C PHE A 148 -4.36 7.36 6.44
N SER A 149 -5.26 8.09 5.77
CA SER A 149 -6.28 8.90 6.42
C SER A 149 -7.22 8.04 7.27
N LEU A 150 -7.72 6.94 6.72
CA LEU A 150 -8.58 6.00 7.46
C LEU A 150 -7.85 5.41 8.68
N SER A 151 -6.61 4.99 8.51
CA SER A 151 -5.80 4.47 9.61
C SER A 151 -5.60 5.52 10.70
N HIS A 152 -5.31 6.77 10.32
CA HIS A 152 -5.14 7.87 11.25
C HIS A 152 -6.43 8.16 12.03
N PHE A 153 -7.56 8.33 11.34
CA PHE A 153 -8.83 8.65 11.97
C PHE A 153 -9.41 7.51 12.81
N VAL A 154 -9.24 6.25 12.39
CA VAL A 154 -9.76 5.09 13.12
C VAL A 154 -8.90 4.75 14.35
N ILE A 155 -7.56 4.78 14.21
CA ILE A 155 -6.66 4.37 15.30
C ILE A 155 -6.52 5.46 16.38
N PHE A 156 -6.44 6.74 15.99
CA PHE A 156 -6.19 7.82 16.95
C PHE A 156 -7.44 8.32 17.66
N ARG A 157 -8.62 8.19 17.05
CA ARG A 157 -9.89 8.63 17.70
C ARG A 157 -10.32 7.72 18.85
N HIS A 158 -10.03 6.42 18.80
CA HIS A 158 -10.38 5.48 19.88
C HIS A 158 -9.45 5.50 21.10
N ARG A 159 -8.30 6.15 21.02
CA ARG A 159 -7.41 6.29 22.20
C ARG A 159 -7.74 7.47 23.12
N GLY A 160 -8.65 8.35 22.71
CA GLY A 160 -9.08 9.48 23.51
C GLY A 160 -10.19 9.19 24.54
N GLU A 161 -10.85 8.03 24.46
CA GLU A 161 -12.01 7.71 25.31
C GLU A 161 -11.76 6.69 26.43
N SER A 162 -10.54 6.21 26.59
CA SER A 162 -10.21 5.24 27.64
C SER A 162 -9.25 5.79 28.69
N THR A 163 -9.63 6.87 29.36
CA THR A 163 -9.16 7.20 30.69
C THR A 163 -10.37 7.23 31.63
N PRO A 164 -10.69 6.16 32.35
CA PRO A 164 -11.56 6.27 33.53
C PRO A 164 -10.75 6.94 34.64
N HIS A 165 -11.37 7.93 35.25
CA HIS A 165 -10.96 8.53 36.51
C HIS A 165 -10.99 7.53 37.64
#